data_84582bfe0646c0163792a21456a8ed5b
#
_entry.id   84582bfe0646c0163792a21456a8ed5b
#
_cell.length_a   1.000
_cell.length_b   1.000
_cell.length_c   1.000
_cell.angle_alpha   90.00
_cell.angle_beta   90.00
_cell.angle_gamma   90.00
#
_symmetry.space_group_name_H-M   'P 1'
#
loop_
_entity.id
_entity.type
_entity.pdbx_description
1 polymer ?
#
loop_
_entity_poly.entity_id
_entity_poly.type
_entity_poly.pdbx_seq_one_letter_code
_entity_poly.pdbx_strand_id
1 'polypeptide(L)'
;MIKNLEIKNFKSIKHLKINCKRINLFIGEPNTGKSNILETLGIISAGMYASGNVKNFVRFEFTSNLFYDENIDEDILIKAGEIILSIIFKQRNFKGTCYIRNTEIFSFICDYKNCNFSRSDLEIPFKFYRFAVKNDFPREEPDFLLPPSGENLLTVLRTHKELCSIIKKQIFEPFGLKLVFKTSENKIEVLKETEGIFVSYPYSLVSDTLQRIVFYLTAISSNRNSILIFEEPEAHAFPYYTKYLAERIALDKNNNQYFISTHNPYLLLSILEKAKKEDVAVFITYFKDYQTKVKSLSGRELEEVMELGIDIFFDIEKFLESQE
;
A
#
# COMPACT_ATOMS: atom_id res chain seq x y z
N MET A 1 14.68 -5.84 2.71
CA MET A 1 13.57 -6.60 2.06
C MET A 1 13.25 -7.85 2.88
N ILE A 2 11.99 -8.12 3.10
CA ILE A 2 11.53 -9.36 3.76
C ILE A 2 11.44 -10.49 2.73
N LYS A 3 11.84 -11.70 3.13
CA LYS A 3 11.82 -12.88 2.25
C LYS A 3 10.57 -13.74 2.45
N ASN A 4 9.93 -13.63 3.61
CA ASN A 4 8.73 -14.37 3.94
C ASN A 4 7.79 -13.54 4.82
N LEU A 5 6.51 -13.84 4.69
CA LEU A 5 5.43 -13.29 5.51
C LEU A 5 4.60 -14.47 6.06
N GLU A 6 4.46 -14.54 7.38
CA GLU A 6 3.58 -15.48 8.07
C GLU A 6 2.55 -14.70 8.87
N ILE A 7 1.28 -15.07 8.73
CA ILE A 7 0.13 -14.43 9.39
C ILE A 7 -0.69 -15.51 10.07
N LYS A 8 -1.04 -15.32 11.35
CA LYS A 8 -1.93 -16.20 12.10
C LYS A 8 -3.02 -15.40 12.79
N ASN A 9 -4.22 -15.95 12.79
CA ASN A 9 -5.39 -15.47 13.51
C ASN A 9 -5.74 -13.99 13.22
N PHE A 10 -5.66 -13.57 11.93
CA PHE A 10 -5.94 -12.18 11.56
C PHE A 10 -7.11 -12.07 10.58
N LYS A 11 -8.22 -11.47 10.98
CA LYS A 11 -9.44 -11.27 10.18
C LYS A 11 -9.89 -12.56 9.48
N SER A 12 -9.89 -12.61 8.15
CA SER A 12 -10.22 -13.82 7.39
C SER A 12 -9.06 -14.82 7.26
N ILE A 13 -7.90 -14.55 7.86
CA ILE A 13 -6.70 -15.37 7.74
C ILE A 13 -6.52 -16.18 9.02
N LYS A 14 -6.79 -17.49 9.00
CA LYS A 14 -6.48 -18.39 10.09
C LYS A 14 -4.97 -18.67 10.18
N HIS A 15 -4.38 -19.08 9.07
CA HIS A 15 -2.92 -19.23 8.95
C HIS A 15 -2.50 -19.13 7.49
N LEU A 16 -1.54 -18.25 7.22
CA LEU A 16 -0.96 -18.02 5.90
C LEU A 16 0.54 -17.88 6.00
N LYS A 17 1.27 -18.51 5.05
CA LYS A 17 2.72 -18.31 4.89
C LYS A 17 3.07 -18.22 3.42
N ILE A 18 3.77 -17.14 3.05
CA ILE A 18 4.20 -16.89 1.66
C ILE A 18 5.68 -16.49 1.59
N ASN A 19 6.31 -16.83 0.46
CA ASN A 19 7.67 -16.38 0.13
C ASN A 19 7.58 -15.08 -0.70
N CYS A 20 8.25 -14.04 -0.24
CA CYS A 20 8.18 -12.72 -0.83
C CYS A 20 9.35 -12.43 -1.76
N LYS A 21 9.08 -11.67 -2.81
CA LYS A 21 10.07 -11.12 -3.73
C LYS A 21 10.10 -9.57 -3.64
N ARG A 22 10.80 -8.92 -4.55
CA ARG A 22 10.84 -7.45 -4.61
C ARG A 22 9.47 -6.84 -4.90
N ILE A 23 8.69 -7.44 -5.80
CA ILE A 23 7.32 -7.04 -6.11
C ILE A 23 6.39 -8.21 -5.82
N ASN A 24 5.42 -8.00 -4.93
CA ASN A 24 4.45 -9.00 -4.51
C ASN A 24 3.06 -8.51 -4.90
N LEU A 25 2.43 -9.16 -5.86
CA LEU A 25 1.12 -8.81 -6.39
C LEU A 25 0.07 -9.78 -5.87
N PHE A 26 -1.00 -9.26 -5.29
CA PHE A 26 -2.13 -10.04 -4.80
C PHE A 26 -3.33 -9.78 -5.70
N ILE A 27 -3.75 -10.81 -6.42
CA ILE A 27 -4.92 -10.82 -7.31
C ILE A 27 -5.97 -11.80 -6.78
N GLY A 28 -7.18 -11.73 -7.30
CA GLY A 28 -8.28 -12.62 -6.89
C GLY A 28 -9.60 -11.86 -6.85
N GLU A 29 -10.67 -12.59 -6.65
CA GLU A 29 -12.02 -12.04 -6.55
C GLU A 29 -12.19 -11.05 -5.39
N PRO A 30 -13.22 -10.20 -5.41
CA PRO A 30 -13.58 -9.40 -4.25
C PRO A 30 -13.78 -10.28 -3.00
N ASN A 31 -13.48 -9.71 -1.84
CA ASN A 31 -13.69 -10.35 -0.54
C ASN A 31 -12.87 -11.64 -0.26
N THR A 32 -11.82 -11.93 -1.04
CA THR A 32 -10.93 -13.10 -0.84
C THR A 32 -9.81 -12.84 0.17
N GLY A 33 -9.70 -11.62 0.72
CA GLY A 33 -8.75 -11.27 1.78
C GLY A 33 -7.45 -10.62 1.32
N LYS A 34 -7.33 -10.14 0.06
CA LYS A 34 -6.16 -9.36 -0.42
C LYS A 34 -5.81 -8.21 0.51
N SER A 35 -6.82 -7.36 0.81
CA SER A 35 -6.65 -6.23 1.73
C SER A 35 -6.26 -6.68 3.13
N ASN A 36 -6.78 -7.80 3.63
CA ASN A 36 -6.43 -8.32 4.95
C ASN A 36 -4.95 -8.69 5.05
N ILE A 37 -4.36 -9.24 3.97
CA ILE A 37 -2.92 -9.51 3.91
C ILE A 37 -2.13 -8.19 3.98
N LEU A 38 -2.50 -7.19 3.20
CA LEU A 38 -1.81 -5.88 3.19
C LEU A 38 -1.97 -5.14 4.52
N GLU A 39 -3.14 -5.25 5.16
CA GLU A 39 -3.42 -4.60 6.44
C GLU A 39 -2.59 -5.19 7.60
N THR A 40 -2.09 -6.44 7.50
CA THR A 40 -1.12 -6.94 8.49
C THR A 40 0.18 -6.13 8.47
N LEU A 41 0.65 -5.76 7.29
CA LEU A 41 1.79 -4.86 7.13
C LEU A 41 1.41 -3.41 7.46
N GLY A 42 0.13 -3.06 7.24
CA GLY A 42 -0.45 -1.78 7.63
C GLY A 42 -0.40 -1.53 9.14
N ILE A 43 -0.68 -2.56 9.97
CA ILE A 43 -0.55 -2.45 11.44
C ILE A 43 0.90 -2.17 11.84
N ILE A 44 1.87 -2.83 11.20
CA ILE A 44 3.29 -2.58 11.46
C ILE A 44 3.63 -1.13 11.11
N SER A 45 3.17 -0.63 9.96
CA SER A 45 3.32 0.78 9.57
C SER A 45 2.63 1.74 10.55
N ALA A 46 1.42 1.39 11.03
CA ALA A 46 0.69 2.18 12.03
C ALA A 46 1.49 2.37 13.32
N GLY A 47 2.22 1.34 13.74
CA GLY A 47 3.12 1.44 14.90
C GLY A 47 4.06 2.62 14.82
N MET A 48 4.54 3.00 13.62
CA MET A 48 5.46 4.13 13.42
C MET A 48 4.74 5.45 13.11
N TYR A 49 3.68 5.40 12.29
CA TYR A 49 3.12 6.62 11.68
C TYR A 49 1.71 6.99 12.17
N ALA A 50 1.00 6.11 12.89
CA ALA A 50 -0.32 6.47 13.40
C ALA A 50 -0.22 7.52 14.51
N SER A 51 -0.78 8.69 14.28
CA SER A 51 -0.96 9.74 15.28
C SER A 51 -2.28 9.53 16.04
N GLY A 52 -2.45 8.33 16.66
CA GLY A 52 -3.67 7.97 17.39
C GLY A 52 -4.78 7.30 16.57
N ASN A 53 -4.77 7.38 15.24
CA ASN A 53 -5.81 6.76 14.40
C ASN A 53 -5.28 5.58 13.58
N VAL A 54 -5.34 4.38 14.15
CA VAL A 54 -4.95 3.11 13.49
C VAL A 54 -5.89 2.75 12.33
N LYS A 55 -7.14 3.23 12.35
CA LYS A 55 -8.15 2.92 11.34
C LYS A 55 -7.79 3.44 9.94
N ASN A 56 -6.87 4.40 9.85
CA ASN A 56 -6.32 4.84 8.58
C ASN A 56 -5.42 3.77 7.90
N PHE A 57 -4.89 2.82 8.67
CA PHE A 57 -4.00 1.76 8.21
C PHE A 57 -4.69 0.40 8.12
N VAL A 58 -5.68 0.16 8.99
CA VAL A 58 -6.39 -1.11 9.11
C VAL A 58 -7.85 -0.84 9.37
N ARG A 59 -8.73 -1.50 8.62
CA ARG A 59 -10.19 -1.35 8.77
C ARG A 59 -10.70 -2.26 9.88
N PHE A 60 -11.34 -1.71 10.87
CA PHE A 60 -12.09 -2.43 11.90
C PHE A 60 -13.07 -1.47 12.58
N GLU A 61 -14.12 -1.97 13.14
CA GLU A 61 -15.04 -1.21 14.00
C GLU A 61 -14.64 -1.36 15.46
N PHE A 62 -14.50 -2.61 15.91
CA PHE A 62 -14.01 -2.99 17.23
C PHE A 62 -12.68 -3.74 17.09
N THR A 63 -11.82 -3.64 18.10
CA THR A 63 -10.49 -4.29 18.06
C THR A 63 -10.58 -5.81 17.95
N SER A 64 -11.65 -6.44 18.45
CA SER A 64 -11.95 -7.87 18.27
C SER A 64 -12.07 -8.28 16.79
N ASN A 65 -12.51 -7.36 15.89
CA ASN A 65 -12.61 -7.63 14.45
C ASN A 65 -11.24 -7.86 13.78
N LEU A 66 -10.13 -7.60 14.47
CA LEU A 66 -8.80 -7.94 13.98
C LEU A 66 -8.50 -9.43 14.10
N PHE A 67 -9.20 -10.16 14.98
CA PHE A 67 -9.00 -11.59 15.21
C PHE A 67 -9.84 -12.42 14.25
N TYR A 68 -9.33 -13.57 13.84
CA TYR A 68 -10.06 -14.51 12.97
C TYR A 68 -11.32 -14.99 13.68
N ASP A 69 -12.48 -14.80 13.03
CA ASP A 69 -13.80 -15.08 13.60
C ASP A 69 -14.03 -14.45 14.99
N GLU A 70 -13.37 -13.30 15.25
CA GLU A 70 -13.36 -12.62 16.56
C GLU A 70 -12.89 -13.50 17.73
N ASN A 71 -12.16 -14.58 17.44
CA ASN A 71 -11.61 -15.49 18.46
C ASN A 71 -10.41 -14.84 19.17
N ILE A 72 -10.69 -14.14 20.26
CA ILE A 72 -9.70 -13.42 21.09
C ILE A 72 -8.91 -14.35 22.02
N ASP A 73 -9.24 -15.64 22.08
CA ASP A 73 -8.52 -16.64 22.89
C ASP A 73 -7.21 -17.07 22.21
N GLU A 74 -7.09 -16.85 20.90
CA GLU A 74 -5.87 -17.10 20.13
C GLU A 74 -5.17 -15.80 19.76
N ASP A 75 -3.86 -15.72 19.96
CA ASP A 75 -3.08 -14.55 19.63
C ASP A 75 -2.98 -14.30 18.12
N ILE A 76 -3.03 -13.04 17.71
CA ILE A 76 -2.60 -12.66 16.36
C ILE A 76 -1.07 -12.68 16.34
N LEU A 77 -0.51 -13.34 15.31
CA LEU A 77 0.93 -13.34 15.06
C LEU A 77 1.22 -12.96 13.62
N ILE A 78 2.03 -11.92 13.43
CA ILE A 78 2.51 -11.48 12.11
C ILE A 78 4.03 -11.51 12.14
N LYS A 79 4.63 -12.34 11.24
CA LYS A 79 6.09 -12.37 11.05
C LYS A 79 6.42 -11.90 9.65
N ALA A 80 7.13 -10.80 9.56
CA ALA A 80 7.59 -10.19 8.31
C ALA A 80 9.13 -10.11 8.32
N GLY A 81 9.79 -11.16 7.80
CA GLY A 81 11.24 -11.32 7.94
C GLY A 81 11.67 -11.43 9.40
N GLU A 82 12.47 -10.48 9.87
CA GLU A 82 12.94 -10.42 11.27
C GLU A 82 11.98 -9.67 12.21
N ILE A 83 10.93 -9.07 11.67
CA ILE A 83 9.92 -8.34 12.45
C ILE A 83 8.82 -9.30 12.89
N ILE A 84 8.49 -9.25 14.16
CA ILE A 84 7.42 -10.04 14.77
C ILE A 84 6.49 -9.09 15.52
N LEU A 85 5.23 -9.06 15.10
CA LEU A 85 4.15 -8.40 15.81
C LEU A 85 3.21 -9.45 16.39
N SER A 86 2.96 -9.36 17.68
CA SER A 86 1.98 -10.16 18.41
C SER A 86 0.91 -9.26 18.98
N ILE A 87 -0.37 -9.66 18.88
CA ILE A 87 -1.50 -8.97 19.52
C ILE A 87 -2.26 -10.00 20.34
N ILE A 88 -2.38 -9.74 21.64
CA ILE A 88 -3.03 -10.60 22.61
C ILE A 88 -4.18 -9.88 23.31
N PHE A 89 -5.22 -10.57 23.69
CA PHE A 89 -6.26 -10.07 24.58
C PHE A 89 -5.98 -10.50 26.01
N LYS A 90 -5.72 -9.55 26.89
CA LYS A 90 -5.44 -9.83 28.29
C LYS A 90 -5.94 -8.69 29.19
N GLN A 91 -6.53 -9.05 30.34
CA GLN A 91 -7.01 -8.06 31.33
C GLN A 91 -7.97 -7.02 30.72
N ARG A 92 -8.89 -7.47 29.87
CA ARG A 92 -9.89 -6.64 29.15
C ARG A 92 -9.30 -5.62 28.15
N ASN A 93 -8.02 -5.76 27.81
CA ASN A 93 -7.36 -4.92 26.82
C ASN A 93 -6.68 -5.78 25.75
N PHE A 94 -6.57 -5.22 24.54
CA PHE A 94 -5.77 -5.76 23.47
C PHE A 94 -4.37 -5.14 23.56
N LYS A 95 -3.36 -5.98 23.72
CA LYS A 95 -1.97 -5.53 23.79
C LYS A 95 -1.21 -6.04 22.57
N GLY A 96 -0.71 -5.11 21.76
CA GLY A 96 0.20 -5.40 20.65
C GLY A 96 1.64 -5.08 21.02
N THR A 97 2.58 -5.94 20.61
CA THR A 97 4.01 -5.69 20.81
C THR A 97 4.77 -6.13 19.56
N CYS A 98 5.61 -5.23 19.03
CA CYS A 98 6.41 -5.44 17.84
C CYS A 98 7.89 -5.49 18.19
N TYR A 99 8.57 -6.52 17.70
CA TYR A 99 10.00 -6.77 17.93
C TYR A 99 10.76 -6.89 16.62
N ILE A 100 12.04 -6.49 16.65
CA ILE A 100 13.06 -6.87 15.68
C ILE A 100 14.23 -7.52 16.45
N ARG A 101 14.61 -8.77 16.13
CA ARG A 101 15.73 -9.48 16.80
C ARG A 101 15.71 -9.34 18.33
N ASN A 102 14.56 -9.53 18.96
CA ASN A 102 14.34 -9.40 20.44
C ASN A 102 14.37 -7.96 20.99
N THR A 103 14.51 -6.93 20.16
CA THR A 103 14.38 -5.52 20.60
C THR A 103 12.97 -5.03 20.31
N GLU A 104 12.27 -4.52 21.32
CA GLU A 104 10.95 -3.91 21.14
C GLU A 104 11.08 -2.61 20.36
N ILE A 105 10.27 -2.50 19.27
CA ILE A 105 10.24 -1.31 18.41
C ILE A 105 9.08 -0.40 18.85
N PHE A 106 7.93 -1.00 19.04
CA PHE A 106 6.75 -0.32 19.55
C PHE A 106 5.83 -1.32 20.25
N SER A 107 5.01 -0.78 21.13
CA SER A 107 3.88 -1.49 21.69
C SER A 107 2.64 -0.60 21.69
N PHE A 108 1.47 -1.22 21.77
CA PHE A 108 0.22 -0.50 21.91
C PHE A 108 -0.74 -1.26 22.83
N ILE A 109 -1.60 -0.48 23.46
CA ILE A 109 -2.71 -1.00 24.24
C ILE A 109 -3.98 -0.39 23.65
N CYS A 110 -4.90 -1.25 23.24
CA CYS A 110 -6.22 -0.84 22.77
C CYS A 110 -7.29 -1.32 23.75
N ASP A 111 -8.27 -0.47 23.98
CA ASP A 111 -9.61 -0.91 24.36
C ASP A 111 -10.37 -1.38 23.09
N TYR A 112 -11.68 -1.53 23.17
CA TYR A 112 -12.46 -1.95 22.01
C TYR A 112 -12.51 -0.93 20.85
N LYS A 113 -12.12 0.34 21.07
CA LYS A 113 -12.25 1.42 20.09
C LYS A 113 -10.98 2.22 19.85
N ASN A 114 -10.18 2.45 20.88
CA ASN A 114 -9.03 3.36 20.86
C ASN A 114 -7.74 2.62 21.14
N CYS A 115 -6.65 3.07 20.51
CA CYS A 115 -5.33 2.51 20.69
C CYS A 115 -4.32 3.59 21.09
N ASN A 116 -3.53 3.30 22.11
CA ASN A 116 -2.43 4.14 22.57
C ASN A 116 -1.10 3.45 22.26
N PHE A 117 -0.19 4.15 21.60
CA PHE A 117 1.11 3.64 21.17
C PHE A 117 2.24 4.16 22.04
N SER A 118 3.18 3.27 22.35
CA SER A 118 4.51 3.58 22.84
C SER A 118 5.54 3.15 21.80
N ARG A 119 6.51 4.02 21.46
CA ARG A 119 7.48 3.80 20.39
C ARG A 119 8.89 3.96 20.90
N SER A 120 9.82 3.17 20.37
CA SER A 120 11.25 3.43 20.49
C SER A 120 11.72 4.37 19.36
N ASP A 121 12.97 4.79 19.41
CA ASP A 121 13.59 5.61 18.36
C ASP A 121 14.01 4.79 17.13
N LEU A 122 13.74 3.47 17.11
CA LEU A 122 14.09 2.59 16.00
C LEU A 122 13.08 2.74 14.87
N GLU A 123 13.56 3.11 13.70
CA GLU A 123 12.74 3.17 12.49
C GLU A 123 12.67 1.80 11.79
N ILE A 124 11.49 1.49 11.22
CA ILE A 124 11.27 0.32 10.40
C ILE A 124 10.81 0.75 8.99
N PRO A 125 11.17 -0.04 7.96
CA PRO A 125 10.96 0.40 6.57
C PRO A 125 9.52 0.25 6.06
N PHE A 126 8.55 -0.12 6.89
CA PHE A 126 7.18 -0.40 6.46
C PHE A 126 6.38 0.88 6.29
N LYS A 127 5.87 1.11 5.09
CA LYS A 127 5.10 2.31 4.73
C LYS A 127 3.85 1.93 3.96
N PHE A 128 2.72 1.96 4.65
CA PHE A 128 1.41 1.68 4.08
C PHE A 128 0.81 2.96 3.50
N TYR A 129 0.43 2.92 2.22
CA TYR A 129 -0.14 4.06 1.52
C TYR A 129 -1.55 3.77 1.05
N ARG A 130 -2.46 4.64 1.44
CA ARG A 130 -3.86 4.66 1.02
C ARG A 130 -4.20 6.07 0.58
N PHE A 131 -4.49 6.23 -0.71
CA PHE A 131 -4.85 7.53 -1.24
C PHE A 131 -6.13 8.07 -0.60
N ALA A 132 -6.12 9.34 -0.27
CA ALA A 132 -7.29 10.12 0.14
C ALA A 132 -7.18 11.53 -0.41
N VAL A 133 -8.30 12.06 -0.91
CA VAL A 133 -8.37 13.47 -1.35
C VAL A 133 -8.12 14.38 -0.16
N LYS A 134 -7.22 15.36 -0.32
CA LYS A 134 -6.86 16.32 0.73
C LYS A 134 -6.97 17.76 0.21
N ASN A 135 -7.41 18.64 1.11
CA ASN A 135 -7.49 20.08 0.84
C ASN A 135 -6.23 20.83 1.26
N ASP A 136 -5.51 20.31 2.25
CA ASP A 136 -4.31 20.88 2.83
C ASP A 136 -3.26 19.82 3.17
N PHE A 137 -2.01 20.28 3.34
CA PHE A 137 -0.84 19.44 3.59
C PHE A 137 0.01 20.06 4.71
N PRO A 138 -0.43 19.96 5.98
CA PRO A 138 0.12 20.72 7.09
C PRO A 138 1.47 20.21 7.61
N ARG A 139 1.92 19.01 7.16
CA ARG A 139 3.15 18.40 7.63
C ARG A 139 4.35 18.86 6.83
N GLU A 140 5.47 19.07 7.51
CA GLU A 140 6.67 19.70 6.94
C GLU A 140 7.86 18.75 6.74
N GLU A 141 7.70 17.45 7.05
CA GLU A 141 8.76 16.45 6.87
C GLU A 141 9.12 16.32 5.37
N PRO A 142 10.39 16.55 4.97
CA PRO A 142 10.75 16.66 3.56
C PRO A 142 11.22 15.37 2.91
N ASP A 143 11.64 14.36 3.70
CA ASP A 143 12.44 13.24 3.22
C ASP A 143 11.64 12.27 2.33
N PHE A 144 10.43 11.92 2.76
CA PHE A 144 9.56 11.02 2.03
C PHE A 144 8.09 11.34 2.29
N LEU A 145 7.22 10.82 1.41
CA LEU A 145 5.77 10.98 1.58
C LEU A 145 5.30 10.24 2.84
N LEU A 146 4.65 10.92 3.76
CA LEU A 146 4.19 10.33 5.02
C LEU A 146 3.04 9.35 4.83
N PRO A 147 3.14 8.13 5.39
CA PRO A 147 2.01 7.22 5.48
C PRO A 147 0.89 7.75 6.39
N PRO A 148 -0.38 7.36 6.18
CA PRO A 148 -0.84 6.60 5.03
C PRO A 148 -1.25 7.49 3.85
N SER A 149 -1.55 8.76 4.06
CA SER A 149 -2.26 9.61 3.10
C SER A 149 -1.50 10.87 2.65
N GLY A 150 -0.20 10.96 2.94
CA GLY A 150 0.66 12.01 2.37
C GLY A 150 0.38 13.42 2.86
N GLU A 151 0.25 13.62 4.18
CA GLU A 151 -0.03 14.94 4.78
C GLU A 151 1.06 15.98 4.54
N ASN A 152 2.23 15.55 4.05
CA ASN A 152 3.37 16.38 3.68
C ASN A 152 3.61 16.46 2.17
N LEU A 153 2.65 16.10 1.31
CA LEU A 153 2.82 16.08 -0.14
C LEU A 153 3.38 17.39 -0.69
N LEU A 154 2.88 18.53 -0.21
CA LEU A 154 3.36 19.87 -0.59
C LEU A 154 4.86 20.01 -0.35
N THR A 155 5.33 19.65 0.85
CA THR A 155 6.73 19.80 1.25
C THR A 155 7.63 18.86 0.45
N VAL A 156 7.24 17.61 0.27
CA VAL A 156 7.99 16.64 -0.54
C VAL A 156 8.11 17.12 -1.99
N LEU A 157 7.05 17.60 -2.62
CA LEU A 157 7.10 18.12 -3.99
C LEU A 157 7.98 19.37 -4.13
N ARG A 158 8.07 20.20 -3.09
CA ARG A 158 8.94 21.39 -3.08
C ARG A 158 10.41 21.04 -2.93
N THR A 159 10.73 20.04 -2.13
CA THR A 159 12.11 19.65 -1.84
C THR A 159 12.68 18.73 -2.92
N HIS A 160 11.88 17.84 -3.50
CA HIS A 160 12.28 16.91 -4.57
C HIS A 160 12.06 17.56 -5.96
N LYS A 161 12.93 18.48 -6.36
CA LYS A 161 12.75 19.30 -7.59
C LYS A 161 12.61 18.47 -8.86
N GLU A 162 13.36 17.38 -9.01
CA GLU A 162 13.27 16.51 -10.19
C GLU A 162 11.91 15.83 -10.28
N LEU A 163 11.42 15.26 -9.18
CA LEU A 163 10.08 14.68 -9.10
C LEU A 163 9.00 15.71 -9.42
N CYS A 164 9.10 16.88 -8.81
CA CYS A 164 8.16 17.98 -9.09
C CYS A 164 8.15 18.37 -10.59
N SER A 165 9.34 18.42 -11.23
CA SER A 165 9.44 18.70 -12.66
C SER A 165 8.79 17.62 -13.52
N ILE A 166 8.98 16.34 -13.19
CA ILE A 166 8.34 15.20 -13.87
C ILE A 166 6.82 15.31 -13.75
N ILE A 167 6.31 15.52 -12.53
CA ILE A 167 4.87 15.66 -12.27
C ILE A 167 4.27 16.82 -13.06
N LYS A 168 4.91 17.99 -13.05
CA LYS A 168 4.45 19.15 -13.82
C LYS A 168 4.36 18.84 -15.31
N LYS A 169 5.45 18.34 -15.90
CA LYS A 169 5.56 18.11 -17.34
C LYS A 169 4.71 16.96 -17.87
N GLN A 170 4.64 15.85 -17.12
CA GLN A 170 4.02 14.62 -17.62
C GLN A 170 2.56 14.46 -17.17
N ILE A 171 2.16 15.10 -16.06
CA ILE A 171 0.83 14.92 -15.48
C ILE A 171 -0.06 16.15 -15.69
N PHE A 172 0.47 17.38 -15.56
CA PHE A 172 -0.36 18.58 -15.60
C PHE A 172 -0.27 19.35 -16.93
N GLU A 173 0.92 19.56 -17.48
CA GLU A 173 1.11 20.31 -18.73
C GLU A 173 0.34 19.75 -19.94
N PRO A 174 0.15 18.42 -20.10
CA PRO A 174 -0.67 17.87 -21.20
C PRO A 174 -2.13 18.35 -21.18
N PHE A 175 -2.63 18.80 -20.03
CA PHE A 175 -3.97 19.35 -19.84
C PHE A 175 -3.98 20.89 -19.78
N GLY A 176 -2.86 21.56 -20.08
CA GLY A 176 -2.73 23.02 -19.95
C GLY A 176 -2.78 23.51 -18.51
N LEU A 177 -2.46 22.65 -17.55
CA LEU A 177 -2.54 22.95 -16.12
C LEU A 177 -1.15 23.21 -15.54
N LYS A 178 -1.06 24.17 -14.59
CA LYS A 178 0.18 24.52 -13.89
C LYS A 178 0.00 24.34 -12.38
N LEU A 179 0.90 23.59 -11.72
CA LEU A 179 0.92 23.42 -10.26
C LEU A 179 1.48 24.67 -9.57
N VAL A 180 0.76 25.14 -8.56
CA VAL A 180 1.15 26.26 -7.68
C VAL A 180 1.14 25.83 -6.23
N PHE A 181 2.18 26.21 -5.50
CA PHE A 181 2.33 25.90 -4.08
C PHE A 181 2.08 27.16 -3.22
N LYS A 182 0.98 27.15 -2.47
CA LYS A 182 0.67 28.18 -1.47
C LYS A 182 1.19 27.74 -0.10
N THR A 183 2.44 28.02 0.13
CA THR A 183 3.15 27.54 1.32
C THR A 183 2.64 28.12 2.63
N SER A 184 2.22 29.38 2.61
CA SER A 184 1.63 30.03 3.80
C SER A 184 0.27 29.46 4.22
N GLU A 185 -0.40 28.77 3.29
CA GLU A 185 -1.71 28.16 3.52
C GLU A 185 -1.64 26.63 3.58
N ASN A 186 -0.44 26.02 3.40
CA ASN A 186 -0.24 24.58 3.28
C ASN A 186 -1.09 23.93 2.16
N LYS A 187 -1.32 24.66 1.06
CA LYS A 187 -2.19 24.24 -0.05
C LYS A 187 -1.44 24.08 -1.34
N ILE A 188 -1.94 23.17 -2.17
CA ILE A 188 -1.59 23.03 -3.58
C ILE A 188 -2.78 23.54 -4.38
N GLU A 189 -2.53 24.36 -5.40
CA GLU A 189 -3.51 24.80 -6.37
C GLU A 189 -3.06 24.44 -7.78
N VAL A 190 -4.02 24.46 -8.69
CA VAL A 190 -3.79 24.22 -10.10
C VAL A 190 -4.32 25.43 -10.88
N LEU A 191 -3.43 26.06 -11.66
CA LEU A 191 -3.78 27.19 -12.53
C LEU A 191 -4.11 26.69 -13.93
N LYS A 192 -5.18 27.24 -14.49
CA LYS A 192 -5.50 27.20 -15.91
C LYS A 192 -5.44 28.60 -16.49
N GLU A 193 -4.79 28.74 -17.63
CA GLU A 193 -4.78 29.99 -18.39
C GLU A 193 -5.75 29.89 -19.58
N THR A 194 -6.67 30.83 -19.69
CA THR A 194 -7.63 30.91 -20.81
C THR A 194 -7.73 32.35 -21.22
N GLU A 195 -7.35 32.66 -22.47
CA GLU A 195 -7.45 34.04 -23.05
C GLU A 195 -6.77 35.12 -22.19
N GLY A 196 -5.61 34.79 -21.59
CA GLY A 196 -4.86 35.70 -20.72
C GLY A 196 -5.41 35.82 -19.29
N ILE A 197 -6.48 35.12 -18.95
CA ILE A 197 -7.04 35.07 -17.60
C ILE A 197 -6.53 33.82 -16.90
N PHE A 198 -5.98 33.99 -15.69
CA PHE A 198 -5.57 32.89 -14.84
C PHE A 198 -6.69 32.53 -13.86
N VAL A 199 -7.16 31.28 -13.94
CA VAL A 199 -8.12 30.71 -12.98
C VAL A 199 -7.42 29.69 -12.12
N SER A 200 -7.51 29.86 -10.80
CA SER A 200 -6.94 28.92 -9.82
C SER A 200 -8.02 28.00 -9.25
N TYR A 201 -7.70 26.73 -9.17
CA TYR A 201 -8.56 25.71 -8.55
C TYR A 201 -7.82 25.02 -7.40
N PRO A 202 -8.48 24.71 -6.27
CA PRO A 202 -7.95 23.84 -5.26
C PRO A 202 -7.51 22.47 -5.86
N TYR A 203 -6.40 21.92 -5.40
CA TYR A 203 -5.90 20.63 -5.85
C TYR A 203 -6.93 19.49 -5.69
N SER A 204 -7.77 19.57 -4.65
CA SER A 204 -8.84 18.60 -4.40
C SER A 204 -9.94 18.56 -5.48
N LEU A 205 -10.03 19.59 -6.33
CA LEU A 205 -10.94 19.63 -7.48
C LEU A 205 -10.34 19.08 -8.78
N VAL A 206 -9.05 18.76 -8.79
CA VAL A 206 -8.42 18.06 -9.90
C VAL A 206 -8.96 16.61 -9.96
N SER A 207 -8.96 15.99 -11.14
CA SER A 207 -9.48 14.63 -11.27
C SER A 207 -8.78 13.67 -10.29
N ASP A 208 -9.55 12.72 -9.75
CA ASP A 208 -9.06 11.69 -8.83
C ASP A 208 -7.85 10.92 -9.42
N THR A 209 -7.91 10.60 -10.71
CA THR A 209 -6.80 9.94 -11.43
C THR A 209 -5.50 10.72 -11.30
N LEU A 210 -5.49 12.03 -11.55
CA LEU A 210 -4.26 12.82 -11.50
C LEU A 210 -3.73 12.94 -10.07
N GLN A 211 -4.61 13.14 -9.10
CA GLN A 211 -4.24 13.19 -7.70
C GLN A 211 -3.61 11.87 -7.21
N ARG A 212 -4.19 10.72 -7.59
CA ARG A 212 -3.67 9.38 -7.26
C ARG A 212 -2.29 9.16 -7.86
N ILE A 213 -2.12 9.46 -9.15
CA ILE A 213 -0.83 9.31 -9.82
C ILE A 213 0.24 10.17 -9.15
N VAL A 214 -0.05 11.43 -8.84
CA VAL A 214 0.87 12.30 -8.10
C VAL A 214 1.23 11.69 -6.75
N PHE A 215 0.24 11.20 -6.01
CA PHE A 215 0.43 10.59 -4.70
C PHE A 215 1.35 9.36 -4.76
N TYR A 216 1.02 8.37 -5.62
CA TYR A 216 1.82 7.14 -5.70
C TYR A 216 3.19 7.35 -6.34
N LEU A 217 3.32 8.23 -7.33
CA LEU A 217 4.63 8.62 -7.87
C LEU A 217 5.50 9.26 -6.79
N THR A 218 4.91 10.10 -5.95
CA THR A 218 5.62 10.72 -4.84
C THR A 218 6.04 9.66 -3.82
N ALA A 219 5.15 8.72 -3.46
CA ALA A 219 5.48 7.62 -2.56
C ALA A 219 6.65 6.77 -3.10
N ILE A 220 6.62 6.40 -4.39
CA ILE A 220 7.69 5.59 -5.01
C ILE A 220 9.00 6.36 -5.04
N SER A 221 8.97 7.62 -5.50
CA SER A 221 10.20 8.37 -5.81
C SER A 221 10.89 8.94 -4.58
N SER A 222 10.14 9.24 -3.51
CA SER A 222 10.69 9.80 -2.28
C SER A 222 11.18 8.74 -1.29
N ASN A 223 10.79 7.47 -1.46
CA ASN A 223 11.21 6.39 -0.58
C ASN A 223 12.44 5.64 -1.11
N ARG A 224 13.30 5.20 -0.18
CA ARG A 224 14.45 4.34 -0.47
C ARG A 224 14.56 3.24 0.58
N ASN A 225 15.00 2.04 0.17
CA ASN A 225 15.17 0.87 1.05
C ASN A 225 13.91 0.59 1.91
N SER A 226 12.74 0.87 1.36
CA SER A 226 11.45 0.82 2.06
C SER A 226 10.58 -0.33 1.57
N ILE A 227 9.66 -0.78 2.42
CA ILE A 227 8.61 -1.73 2.10
C ILE A 227 7.34 -0.92 1.88
N LEU A 228 6.94 -0.78 0.62
CA LEU A 228 5.80 0.03 0.21
C LEU A 228 4.58 -0.85 0.01
N ILE A 229 3.52 -0.54 0.72
CA ILE A 229 2.28 -1.31 0.69
C ILE A 229 1.20 -0.44 0.05
N PHE A 230 0.65 -0.89 -1.09
CA PHE A 230 -0.34 -0.17 -1.89
C PHE A 230 -1.60 -1.01 -2.05
N GLU A 231 -2.73 -0.47 -1.64
CA GLU A 231 -4.04 -1.08 -1.87
C GLU A 231 -4.67 -0.43 -3.10
N GLU A 232 -4.82 -1.21 -4.18
CA GLU A 232 -5.42 -0.81 -5.45
C GLU A 232 -4.95 0.58 -5.93
N PRO A 233 -3.64 0.78 -6.13
CA PRO A 233 -3.10 2.10 -6.44
C PRO A 233 -3.60 2.65 -7.78
N GLU A 234 -4.08 1.79 -8.66
CA GLU A 234 -4.65 2.10 -9.97
C GLU A 234 -6.16 2.34 -9.96
N ALA A 235 -6.83 2.26 -8.81
CA ALA A 235 -8.28 2.45 -8.73
C ALA A 235 -8.69 3.78 -9.38
N HIS A 236 -9.76 3.75 -10.20
CA HIS A 236 -10.25 4.90 -10.98
C HIS A 236 -9.25 5.52 -11.97
N ALA A 237 -8.09 4.89 -12.21
CA ALA A 237 -7.10 5.40 -13.15
C ALA A 237 -7.43 5.00 -14.60
N PHE A 238 -7.22 5.93 -15.54
CA PHE A 238 -7.27 5.63 -16.97
C PHE A 238 -6.12 4.67 -17.35
N PRO A 239 -6.29 3.71 -18.27
CA PRO A 239 -5.30 2.67 -18.58
C PRO A 239 -3.87 3.17 -18.85
N TYR A 240 -3.71 4.33 -19.49
CA TYR A 240 -2.40 4.95 -19.70
C TYR A 240 -1.67 5.21 -18.37
N TYR A 241 -2.38 5.77 -17.38
CA TYR A 241 -1.78 6.08 -16.07
C TYR A 241 -1.54 4.82 -15.23
N THR A 242 -2.39 3.80 -15.38
CA THR A 242 -2.17 2.48 -14.77
C THR A 242 -0.86 1.87 -15.27
N LYS A 243 -0.65 1.86 -16.59
CA LYS A 243 0.60 1.39 -17.21
C LYS A 243 1.79 2.22 -16.73
N TYR A 244 1.67 3.54 -16.72
CA TYR A 244 2.73 4.45 -16.26
C TYR A 244 3.15 4.16 -14.82
N LEU A 245 2.18 3.96 -13.91
CA LEU A 245 2.45 3.60 -12.52
C LEU A 245 3.13 2.24 -12.40
N ALA A 246 2.64 1.24 -13.13
CA ALA A 246 3.22 -0.10 -13.20
C ALA A 246 4.70 -0.07 -13.63
N GLU A 247 5.03 0.68 -14.67
CA GLU A 247 6.39 0.86 -15.14
C GLU A 247 7.29 1.54 -14.09
N ARG A 248 6.78 2.53 -13.36
CA ARG A 248 7.53 3.17 -12.25
C ARG A 248 7.84 2.21 -11.12
N ILE A 249 6.91 1.31 -10.77
CA ILE A 249 7.13 0.25 -9.78
C ILE A 249 8.14 -0.78 -10.30
N ALA A 250 7.95 -1.26 -11.53
CA ALA A 250 8.79 -2.29 -12.13
C ALA A 250 10.25 -1.85 -12.26
N LEU A 251 10.48 -0.60 -12.67
CA LEU A 251 11.78 -0.01 -12.96
C LEU A 251 12.38 0.79 -11.78
N ASP A 252 11.77 0.73 -10.61
CA ASP A 252 12.27 1.44 -9.42
C ASP A 252 13.70 1.02 -9.06
N LYS A 253 14.58 2.01 -8.89
CA LYS A 253 16.00 1.86 -8.56
C LYS A 253 16.31 2.21 -7.09
N ASN A 254 15.31 2.57 -6.31
CA ASN A 254 15.49 3.00 -4.92
C ASN A 254 15.58 1.83 -3.93
N ASN A 255 15.71 0.58 -4.43
CA ASN A 255 15.76 -0.63 -3.62
C ASN A 255 14.52 -0.82 -2.71
N ASN A 256 13.35 -0.39 -3.19
CA ASN A 256 12.10 -0.61 -2.50
C ASN A 256 11.54 -2.02 -2.78
N GLN A 257 10.81 -2.55 -1.81
CA GLN A 257 10.00 -3.76 -1.94
C GLN A 257 8.53 -3.37 -1.94
N TYR A 258 7.73 -4.05 -2.77
CA TYR A 258 6.33 -3.71 -2.98
C TYR A 258 5.40 -4.85 -2.58
N PHE A 259 4.30 -4.50 -1.91
CA PHE A 259 3.15 -5.36 -1.65
C PHE A 259 1.92 -4.63 -2.18
N ILE A 260 1.30 -5.19 -3.22
CA ILE A 260 0.25 -4.50 -3.98
C ILE A 260 -0.94 -5.42 -4.18
N SER A 261 -2.13 -4.98 -3.78
CA SER A 261 -3.37 -5.62 -4.22
C SER A 261 -3.88 -4.95 -5.49
N THR A 262 -4.38 -5.72 -6.43
CA THR A 262 -4.94 -5.20 -7.67
C THR A 262 -6.08 -6.06 -8.21
N HIS A 263 -7.05 -5.41 -8.84
CA HIS A 263 -8.09 -6.01 -9.66
C HIS A 263 -7.91 -5.66 -11.15
N ASN A 264 -6.80 -4.98 -11.49
CA ASN A 264 -6.59 -4.42 -12.81
C ASN A 264 -5.55 -5.24 -13.61
N PRO A 265 -5.97 -5.91 -14.70
CA PRO A 265 -5.07 -6.69 -15.55
C PRO A 265 -3.94 -5.85 -16.16
N TYR A 266 -4.20 -4.58 -16.47
CA TYR A 266 -3.18 -3.70 -17.05
C TYR A 266 -2.04 -3.40 -16.07
N LEU A 267 -2.32 -3.27 -14.76
CA LEU A 267 -1.28 -3.11 -13.75
C LEU A 267 -0.42 -4.37 -13.67
N LEU A 268 -1.07 -5.54 -13.53
CA LEU A 268 -0.41 -6.84 -13.45
C LEU A 268 0.50 -7.09 -14.67
N LEU A 269 -0.07 -7.05 -15.87
CA LEU A 269 0.64 -7.34 -17.10
C LEU A 269 1.79 -6.37 -17.36
N SER A 270 1.58 -5.07 -17.12
CA SER A 270 2.64 -4.07 -17.31
C SER A 270 3.80 -4.26 -16.34
N ILE A 271 3.55 -4.71 -15.10
CA ILE A 271 4.63 -5.05 -14.15
C ILE A 271 5.37 -6.30 -14.63
N LEU A 272 4.66 -7.36 -15.05
CA LEU A 272 5.26 -8.60 -15.54
C LEU A 272 6.09 -8.38 -16.81
N GLU A 273 5.65 -7.47 -17.71
CA GLU A 273 6.36 -7.12 -18.93
C GLU A 273 7.70 -6.39 -18.65
N LYS A 274 7.74 -5.51 -17.65
CA LYS A 274 8.86 -4.59 -17.41
C LYS A 274 9.82 -5.04 -16.29
N ALA A 275 9.33 -5.78 -15.31
CA ALA A 275 10.17 -6.27 -14.21
C ALA A 275 10.89 -7.56 -14.60
N LYS A 276 12.01 -7.86 -13.91
CA LYS A 276 12.63 -9.18 -14.03
C LYS A 276 11.75 -10.24 -13.42
N LYS A 277 11.60 -11.41 -14.07
CA LYS A 277 10.76 -12.52 -13.59
C LYS A 277 11.13 -12.99 -12.17
N GLU A 278 12.43 -12.98 -11.85
CA GLU A 278 12.91 -13.31 -10.52
C GLU A 278 12.46 -12.35 -9.42
N ASP A 279 12.17 -11.10 -9.77
CA ASP A 279 11.79 -10.03 -8.85
C ASP A 279 10.29 -10.01 -8.52
N VAL A 280 9.45 -10.73 -9.28
CA VAL A 280 8.00 -10.67 -9.14
C VAL A 280 7.44 -11.97 -8.60
N ALA A 281 6.59 -11.86 -7.58
CA ALA A 281 5.71 -12.93 -7.10
C ALA A 281 4.26 -12.50 -7.32
N VAL A 282 3.45 -13.38 -7.89
CA VAL A 282 2.01 -13.20 -8.04
C VAL A 282 1.29 -14.24 -7.20
N PHE A 283 0.37 -13.76 -6.41
CA PHE A 283 -0.41 -14.55 -5.47
C PHE A 283 -1.90 -14.45 -5.82
N ILE A 284 -2.52 -15.57 -6.14
CA ILE A 284 -3.97 -15.66 -6.25
C ILE A 284 -4.54 -15.87 -4.85
N THR A 285 -5.37 -14.94 -4.41
CA THR A 285 -6.12 -15.07 -3.16
C THR A 285 -7.51 -15.64 -3.44
N TYR A 286 -7.93 -16.62 -2.66
CA TYR A 286 -9.23 -17.26 -2.76
C TYR A 286 -9.78 -17.59 -1.38
N PHE A 287 -11.08 -17.80 -1.29
CA PHE A 287 -11.75 -18.14 -0.04
C PHE A 287 -12.13 -19.62 -0.06
N LYS A 288 -11.59 -20.40 0.88
CA LYS A 288 -11.89 -21.82 1.04
C LYS A 288 -11.88 -22.17 2.51
N ASP A 289 -12.83 -23.02 2.94
CA ASP A 289 -12.98 -23.48 4.34
C ASP A 289 -13.08 -22.30 5.33
N TYR A 290 -13.90 -21.30 4.98
CA TYR A 290 -14.16 -20.09 5.75
C TYR A 290 -12.91 -19.22 6.04
N GLN A 291 -11.86 -19.36 5.25
CA GLN A 291 -10.62 -18.60 5.43
C GLN A 291 -9.99 -18.18 4.10
N THR A 292 -9.21 -17.11 4.16
CA THR A 292 -8.34 -16.69 3.06
C THR A 292 -7.22 -17.71 2.85
N LYS A 293 -7.10 -18.19 1.63
CA LYS A 293 -6.01 -19.01 1.13
C LYS A 293 -5.27 -18.26 0.02
N VAL A 294 -4.03 -18.66 -0.21
CA VAL A 294 -3.20 -18.06 -1.25
C VAL A 294 -2.48 -19.16 -2.04
N LYS A 295 -2.54 -19.06 -3.36
CA LYS A 295 -1.70 -19.82 -4.28
C LYS A 295 -0.65 -18.89 -4.88
N SER A 296 0.62 -19.26 -4.74
CA SER A 296 1.72 -18.57 -5.43
C SER A 296 1.86 -19.13 -6.84
N LEU A 297 1.86 -18.28 -7.86
CA LEU A 297 2.07 -18.70 -9.23
C LEU A 297 3.53 -19.08 -9.48
N SER A 298 3.75 -20.22 -10.13
CA SER A 298 5.05 -20.68 -10.61
C SER A 298 5.52 -19.86 -11.82
N GLY A 299 6.78 -19.99 -12.20
CA GLY A 299 7.31 -19.31 -13.39
C GLY A 299 6.59 -19.68 -14.69
N ARG A 300 6.15 -20.94 -14.83
CA ARG A 300 5.37 -21.42 -15.98
C ARG A 300 3.96 -20.82 -15.99
N GLU A 301 3.30 -20.77 -14.84
CA GLU A 301 1.97 -20.16 -14.72
C GLU A 301 2.02 -18.64 -14.97
N LEU A 302 3.12 -17.96 -14.62
CA LEU A 302 3.32 -16.54 -14.97
C LEU A 302 3.49 -16.31 -16.48
N GLU A 303 4.09 -17.25 -17.21
CA GLU A 303 4.14 -17.19 -18.68
C GLU A 303 2.75 -17.35 -19.28
N GLU A 304 1.97 -18.32 -18.79
CA GLU A 304 0.58 -18.51 -19.19
C GLU A 304 -0.29 -17.27 -18.92
N VAL A 305 -0.12 -16.63 -17.75
CA VAL A 305 -0.77 -15.35 -17.44
C VAL A 305 -0.45 -14.26 -18.47
N MET A 306 0.79 -14.18 -18.92
CA MET A 306 1.19 -13.21 -19.93
C MET A 306 0.59 -13.51 -21.31
N GLU A 307 0.39 -14.78 -21.64
CA GLU A 307 -0.25 -15.23 -22.90
C GLU A 307 -1.76 -14.98 -22.87
N LEU A 308 -2.45 -15.27 -21.77
CA LEU A 308 -3.89 -15.03 -21.58
C LEU A 308 -4.22 -13.52 -21.50
N GLY A 309 -3.27 -12.70 -21.05
CA GLY A 309 -3.46 -11.27 -20.95
C GLY A 309 -4.55 -10.90 -19.93
N ILE A 310 -5.57 -10.17 -20.37
CA ILE A 310 -6.66 -9.69 -19.51
C ILE A 310 -7.57 -10.82 -19.02
N ASP A 311 -7.58 -11.95 -19.70
CA ASP A 311 -8.51 -13.06 -19.41
C ASP A 311 -8.17 -13.77 -18.09
N ILE A 312 -6.98 -13.58 -17.53
CA ILE A 312 -6.62 -14.17 -16.25
C ILE A 312 -7.64 -13.88 -15.14
N PHE A 313 -8.24 -12.69 -15.15
CA PHE A 313 -9.20 -12.30 -14.11
C PHE A 313 -10.57 -12.97 -14.30
N PHE A 314 -10.85 -13.53 -15.48
CA PHE A 314 -12.03 -14.35 -15.76
C PHE A 314 -11.77 -15.85 -15.53
N ASP A 315 -10.52 -16.28 -15.65
CA ASP A 315 -10.10 -17.69 -15.63
C ASP A 315 -9.28 -18.05 -14.36
N ILE A 316 -9.39 -17.27 -13.29
CA ILE A 316 -8.63 -17.49 -12.03
C ILE A 316 -8.82 -18.94 -11.50
N GLU A 317 -10.02 -19.51 -11.65
CA GLU A 317 -10.33 -20.87 -11.19
C GLU A 317 -9.43 -21.93 -11.84
N LYS A 318 -9.07 -21.81 -13.11
CA LYS A 318 -8.15 -22.75 -13.79
C LYS A 318 -6.80 -22.87 -13.08
N PHE A 319 -6.32 -21.74 -12.54
CA PHE A 319 -5.06 -21.75 -11.79
C PHE A 319 -5.22 -22.37 -10.40
N LEU A 320 -6.43 -22.42 -9.84
CA LEU A 320 -6.68 -23.02 -8.53
C LEU A 320 -6.85 -24.54 -8.62
N GLU A 321 -7.45 -25.06 -9.69
CA GLU A 321 -7.71 -26.50 -9.93
C GLU A 321 -6.43 -27.32 -10.20
N SER A 322 -5.37 -26.71 -10.69
CA SER A 322 -4.11 -27.40 -11.02
C SER A 322 -3.32 -27.97 -9.84
N GLN A 323 -3.91 -28.08 -8.65
CA GLN A 323 -3.30 -28.66 -7.43
C GLN A 323 -4.03 -29.90 -6.86
N GLU A 324 -5.05 -30.46 -7.52
CA GLU A 324 -5.58 -31.80 -7.23
C GLU A 324 -4.86 -32.87 -8.13
#